data_8da9d0fc1a11366e840b801ee21f87ca
#
_entry.id   8da9d0fc1a11366e840b801ee21f87ca
#
_cell.length_a   1.000
_cell.length_b   1.000
_cell.length_c   1.000
_cell.angle_alpha   90.00
_cell.angle_beta   90.00
_cell.angle_gamma   90.00
#
_symmetry.space_group_name_H-M   'P 1'
#
loop_
_entity.id
_entity.type
_entity.pdbx_description
1 polymer ?
#
loop_
_entity_poly.entity_id
_entity_poly.type
_entity_poly.pdbx_seq_one_letter_code
_entity_poly.pdbx_strand_id
1 'polypeptide(L)' 'MPSERPYAGQLWKRDSTRVLVVAAHLNTVTYELLPGGQSVTESLDSFLVVFKRLRR' A
#
# COMPACT_ATOMS: atom_id res chain seq x y z
N MET A 1 -1.95 16.46 13.01
CA MET A 1 -2.65 15.70 11.99
C MET A 1 -2.03 14.32 11.81
N PRO A 2 -2.74 13.28 12.12
CA PRO A 2 -2.15 11.96 12.00
C PRO A 2 -1.95 11.56 10.54
N SER A 3 -0.87 10.88 10.29
CA SER A 3 -0.61 10.33 8.98
C SER A 3 -1.47 9.10 8.79
N GLU A 4 -1.90 8.89 7.57
CA GLU A 4 -2.55 7.64 7.26
C GLU A 4 -1.52 6.55 7.24
N ARG A 5 -1.88 5.42 7.77
CA ARG A 5 -1.02 4.25 7.76
C ARG A 5 -1.69 3.16 6.96
N PRO A 6 -0.92 2.39 6.21
CA PRO A 6 -1.51 1.29 5.48
C PRO A 6 -1.91 0.16 6.41
N TYR A 7 -3.06 -0.45 6.14
CA TYR A 7 -3.43 -1.69 6.78
C TYR A 7 -4.32 -2.49 5.85
N ALA A 8 -4.49 -3.75 6.20
CA ALA A 8 -5.15 -4.70 5.32
C ALA A 8 -6.51 -4.22 4.87
N GLY A 9 -6.78 -4.39 3.60
CA GLY A 9 -8.05 -4.01 3.00
C GLY A 9 -8.08 -2.64 2.36
N GLN A 10 -7.03 -1.84 2.55
CA GLN A 10 -6.99 -0.51 1.94
C GLN A 10 -6.46 -0.57 0.52
N LEU A 11 -6.94 0.36 -0.29
CA LEU A 11 -6.43 0.55 -1.65
C LEU A 11 -5.51 1.75 -1.68
N TRP A 12 -4.37 1.57 -2.33
CA TRP A 12 -3.40 2.63 -2.54
C TRP A 12 -3.03 2.65 -4.02
N LYS A 13 -2.38 3.70 -4.45
CA LYS A 13 -1.99 3.78 -5.86
C LYS A 13 -0.65 4.48 -6.02
N ARG A 14 0.00 4.16 -7.12
CA ARG A 14 1.19 4.85 -7.59
C ARG A 14 0.99 5.04 -9.09
N ASP A 15 0.94 6.30 -9.53
CA ASP A 15 0.63 6.63 -10.93
C ASP A 15 -0.69 5.99 -11.31
N SER A 16 -0.68 5.10 -12.28
CA SER A 16 -1.89 4.41 -12.69
C SER A 16 -2.01 3.00 -12.15
N THR A 17 -1.08 2.61 -11.27
CA THR A 17 -1.10 1.27 -10.69
C THR A 17 -1.80 1.31 -9.34
N ARG A 18 -2.75 0.40 -9.15
CA ARG A 18 -3.45 0.26 -7.88
C ARG A 18 -2.94 -0.95 -7.16
N VAL A 19 -2.91 -0.86 -5.83
CA VAL A 19 -2.49 -1.98 -5.00
C VAL A 19 -3.46 -2.15 -3.86
N LEU A 20 -3.62 -3.39 -3.43
CA LEU A 20 -4.43 -3.73 -2.29
C LEU A 20 -3.50 -4.17 -1.17
N VAL A 21 -3.56 -3.48 -0.04
CA VAL A 21 -2.75 -3.86 1.10
C VAL A 21 -3.34 -5.12 1.70
N VAL A 22 -2.50 -6.15 1.84
CA VAL A 22 -2.96 -7.41 2.42
C VAL A 22 -2.44 -7.62 3.83
N ALA A 23 -1.33 -6.98 4.18
CA ALA A 23 -0.79 -7.06 5.54
C ALA A 23 0.10 -5.87 5.80
N ALA A 24 0.14 -5.41 7.03
CA ALA A 24 1.03 -4.34 7.42
C ALA A 24 1.58 -4.64 8.80
N HIS A 25 2.87 -4.45 8.96
CA HIS A 25 3.56 -4.66 10.22
C HIS A 25 4.21 -3.34 10.61
N LEU A 26 4.98 -3.33 11.68
CA LEU A 26 5.57 -2.10 12.16
C LEU A 26 6.37 -1.38 11.09
N ASN A 27 7.16 -2.12 10.35
CA ASN A 27 8.09 -1.51 9.40
C ASN A 27 7.92 -1.99 7.98
N THR A 28 6.94 -2.84 7.71
CA THR A 28 6.79 -3.41 6.36
C THR A 28 5.33 -3.43 5.95
N VAL A 29 5.12 -3.37 4.65
CA VAL A 29 3.81 -3.46 4.05
C VAL A 29 3.85 -4.51 2.96
N THR A 30 2.88 -5.40 2.97
CA THR A 30 2.69 -6.38 1.91
C THR A 30 1.43 -6.02 1.15
N TYR A 31 1.55 -5.93 -0.16
CA TYR A 31 0.41 -5.56 -0.98
C TYR A 31 0.39 -6.39 -2.25
N GLU A 32 -0.78 -6.40 -2.89
CA GLU A 32 -0.96 -7.07 -4.17
C GLU A 32 -1.17 -6.04 -5.26
N LEU A 33 -0.49 -6.24 -6.37
CA LEU A 33 -0.68 -5.40 -7.54
C LEU A 33 -1.99 -5.76 -8.22
N LEU A 34 -2.74 -4.74 -8.60
CA LEU A 34 -4.01 -4.95 -9.27
C LEU A 34 -3.89 -4.52 -10.72
N PRO A 35 -4.47 -5.28 -11.64
CA PRO A 35 -5.30 -6.47 -11.42
C PRO A 35 -4.53 -7.80 -11.35
N GLY A 36 -3.24 -7.79 -11.50
CA GLY A 36 -2.48 -9.03 -11.63
C GLY A 36 -2.44 -9.92 -10.39
N GLY A 37 -2.51 -9.34 -9.19
CA GLY A 37 -2.50 -10.13 -7.97
C GLY A 37 -1.14 -10.54 -7.47
N GLN A 38 -0.08 -10.01 -8.04
CA GLN A 38 1.27 -10.30 -7.59
C GLN A 38 1.54 -9.62 -6.27
N SER A 39 2.08 -10.36 -5.31
CA SER A 39 2.38 -9.81 -3.99
C SER A 39 3.77 -9.21 -3.93
N VAL A 40 3.87 -8.09 -3.23
CA VAL A 40 5.14 -7.40 -3.02
C VAL A 40 5.21 -6.98 -1.56
N THR A 41 6.39 -7.11 -0.97
CA THR A 41 6.63 -6.64 0.39
C THR A 41 7.73 -5.60 0.35
N GLU A 42 7.51 -4.46 1.00
CA GLU A 42 8.56 -3.46 1.08
C GLU A 42 8.46 -2.69 2.40
N SER A 43 9.46 -1.86 2.66
CA SER A 43 9.48 -1.12 3.91
C SER A 43 8.35 -0.10 3.94
N LEU A 44 7.87 0.17 5.13
CA LEU A 44 6.81 1.16 5.32
C LEU A 44 7.22 2.53 4.80
N ASP A 45 8.45 2.93 5.09
CA ASP A 45 8.93 4.24 4.64
C ASP A 45 8.92 4.37 3.13
N SER A 46 9.41 3.35 2.43
CA SER A 46 9.41 3.35 0.97
C SER A 46 7.99 3.38 0.43
N PHE A 47 7.11 2.61 1.03
CA PHE A 47 5.71 2.56 0.61
C PHE A 47 5.06 3.93 0.70
N LEU A 48 5.26 4.62 1.82
CA LEU A 48 4.61 5.90 2.05
C LEU A 48 5.14 7.01 1.16
N VAL A 49 6.38 6.88 0.71
CA VAL A 49 6.94 7.86 -0.22
C VAL A 49 6.34 7.72 -1.60
N VAL A 50 6.10 6.50 -2.03
CA VAL A 50 5.73 6.20 -3.41
C VAL A 50 4.23 6.13 -3.61
N PHE A 51 3.51 5.57 -2.67
CA PHE A 51 2.08 5.30 -2.83
C PHE A 51 1.23 6.34 -2.14
N LYS A 52 0.04 6.56 -2.69
CA LYS A 52 -0.96 7.44 -2.10
C LYS A 52 -2.22 6.67 -1.86
N ARG A 53 -2.86 6.94 -0.75
CA ARG A 53 -4.11 6.31 -0.40
C ARG A 53 -5.20 6.72 -1.37
N LEU A 54 -5.93 5.74 -1.88
CA LEU A 54 -7.09 6.03 -2.71
C LEU A 54 -8.25 6.44 -1.82
N ARG A 55 -8.82 7.58 -2.14
CA ARG A 55 -9.97 8.10 -1.39
C ARG A 55 -11.18 8.17 -2.28
N ARG A 56 -12.31 8.16 -1.63
CA ARG A 56 -13.60 8.18 -2.33
C ARG A 56 -14.13 9.59 -2.39
#